data_206b6757048a679831328f909c0b0ec2
#
_entry.id   206b6757048a679831328f909c0b0ec2
#
_cell.length_a   1.000
_cell.length_b   1.000
_cell.length_c   1.000
_cell.angle_alpha   90.00
_cell.angle_beta   90.00
_cell.angle_gamma   90.00
#
_symmetry.space_group_name_H-M   'P 1'
#
loop_
_entity.id
_entity.type
_entity.pdbx_description
1 polymer ?
#
loop_
_entity_poly.entity_id
_entity_poly.type
_entity_poly.pdbx_seq_one_letter_code
_entity_poly.pdbx_strand_id
1 'polypeptide(L)'
;MTAAALQSDATWLQTSDYDVAALNSKLMNRLGELKHALTAGLPALADLNRRNFYDVELPGGWAYIHVRDDKQTVYLIAYQHA
;
A
#
# COMPACT_ATOMS: atom_id res chain seq x y z
N MET A 1 21.99 10.80 1.95
CA MET A 1 21.43 10.64 1.95
C MET A 1 20.16 10.27 1.56
N THR A 2 20.05 9.38 1.05
CA THR A 2 18.85 8.94 0.42
C THR A 2 17.74 8.58 1.38
N ALA A 3 18.05 8.13 2.57
CA ALA A 3 17.03 7.80 3.55
C ALA A 3 16.17 9.00 3.92
N ALA A 4 16.77 10.17 4.06
CA ALA A 4 16.00 11.37 4.37
C ALA A 4 15.09 11.76 3.21
N ALA A 5 15.56 11.61 1.98
CA ALA A 5 14.75 11.92 0.82
C ALA A 5 13.56 10.98 0.72
N LEU A 6 13.77 9.69 0.99
CA LEU A 6 12.67 8.72 0.96
C LEU A 6 11.63 9.03 2.02
N GLN A 7 12.08 9.43 3.20
CA GLN A 7 11.14 9.77 4.27
C GLN A 7 10.31 11.00 3.92
N SER A 8 10.90 11.97 3.23
CA SER A 8 10.15 13.16 2.86
C SER A 8 9.09 12.88 1.82
N ASP A 9 9.23 11.79 1.07
CA ASP A 9 8.27 11.40 0.05
C ASP A 9 7.23 10.41 0.57
N ALA A 10 7.38 9.96 1.80
CA ALA A 10 6.44 9.00 2.37
C ALA A 10 5.13 9.69 2.76
N THR A 11 4.05 8.99 2.51
CA THR A 11 2.72 9.44 2.88
C THR A 11 2.17 8.48 3.93
N TRP A 12 1.56 9.02 4.98
CA TRP A 12 0.92 8.19 5.99
C TRP A 12 -0.52 7.96 5.58
N LEU A 13 -0.80 6.76 5.11
CA LEU A 13 -2.15 6.41 4.72
C LEU A 13 -2.97 6.02 5.95
N GLN A 14 -4.11 6.66 6.12
CA GLN A 14 -5.04 6.33 7.18
C GLN A 14 -6.31 5.80 6.54
N THR A 15 -6.27 4.54 6.18
CA THR A 15 -7.36 3.90 5.47
C THR A 15 -7.95 2.74 6.27
N SER A 16 -7.95 2.87 7.60
CA SER A 16 -8.43 1.80 8.46
C SER A 16 -9.90 1.44 8.23
N ASP A 17 -10.68 2.40 7.72
CA ASP A 17 -12.09 2.18 7.44
C ASP A 17 -12.33 1.71 6.00
N TYR A 18 -11.27 1.59 5.21
CA TYR A 18 -11.40 1.16 3.83
C TYR A 18 -11.38 -0.36 3.75
N ASP A 19 -12.09 -0.88 2.77
CA ASP A 19 -11.98 -2.29 2.43
C ASP A 19 -10.68 -2.53 1.67
N VAL A 20 -10.17 -3.76 1.71
CA VAL A 20 -9.05 -4.16 0.89
C VAL A 20 -9.51 -5.26 -0.06
N ALA A 21 -9.04 -5.21 -1.29
CA ALA A 21 -9.38 -6.19 -2.32
C ALA A 21 -8.14 -6.52 -3.13
N ALA A 22 -8.03 -7.76 -3.58
CA ALA A 22 -6.92 -8.18 -4.43
C ALA A 22 -7.35 -8.07 -5.88
N LEU A 23 -6.43 -7.61 -6.74
CA LEU A 23 -6.71 -7.52 -8.16
C LEU A 23 -6.83 -8.91 -8.79
N ASN A 24 -6.11 -9.89 -8.26
CA ASN A 24 -6.25 -11.27 -8.71
C ASN A 24 -6.15 -12.22 -7.51
N SER A 25 -6.59 -13.46 -7.73
CA SER A 25 -6.72 -14.44 -6.66
C SER A 25 -5.39 -14.82 -6.00
N LYS A 26 -4.28 -14.69 -6.71
CA LYS A 26 -2.97 -15.03 -6.16
C LYS A 26 -2.53 -14.08 -5.07
N LEU A 27 -3.10 -12.89 -5.03
CA LEU A 27 -2.75 -11.88 -4.05
C LEU A 27 -3.63 -11.91 -2.81
N MET A 28 -4.65 -12.73 -2.78
CA MET A 28 -5.59 -12.75 -1.65
C MET A 28 -4.94 -13.11 -0.34
N ASN A 29 -3.89 -13.92 -0.37
CA ASN A 29 -3.17 -14.29 0.85
C ASN A 29 -2.49 -13.11 1.52
N ARG A 30 -2.28 -12.02 0.78
CA ARG A 30 -1.59 -10.84 1.30
C ARG A 30 -2.52 -9.78 1.84
N LEU A 31 -3.83 -9.95 1.67
CA LEU A 31 -4.77 -8.92 2.11
C LEU A 31 -4.77 -8.69 3.61
N GLY A 32 -4.60 -9.75 4.39
CA GLY A 32 -4.52 -9.63 5.85
C GLY A 32 -3.33 -8.78 6.29
N GLU A 33 -2.17 -9.05 5.71
CA GLU A 33 -0.96 -8.27 6.00
C GLU A 33 -1.13 -6.82 5.59
N LEU A 34 -1.70 -6.59 4.41
CA LEU A 34 -1.92 -5.25 3.90
C LEU A 34 -2.89 -4.48 4.80
N LYS A 35 -3.99 -5.09 5.17
CA LYS A 35 -4.96 -4.43 6.04
C LYS A 35 -4.36 -4.10 7.39
N HIS A 36 -3.59 -5.01 7.95
CA HIS A 36 -2.90 -4.79 9.22
C HIS A 36 -1.93 -3.60 9.11
N ALA A 37 -1.16 -3.56 8.03
CA ALA A 37 -0.20 -2.48 7.80
C ALA A 37 -0.89 -1.13 7.69
N LEU A 38 -1.96 -1.07 6.93
CA LEU A 38 -2.71 0.18 6.74
C LEU A 38 -3.36 0.64 8.04
N THR A 39 -3.89 -0.30 8.83
CA THR A 39 -4.48 0.01 10.11
C THR A 39 -3.44 0.54 11.09
N ALA A 40 -2.24 0.00 11.05
CA ALA A 40 -1.15 0.45 11.90
C ALA A 40 -0.58 1.80 11.47
N GLY A 41 -0.97 2.28 10.30
CA GLY A 41 -0.50 3.57 9.83
C GLY A 41 0.91 3.55 9.29
N LEU A 42 1.27 2.52 8.54
CA LEU A 42 2.59 2.46 7.93
C LEU A 42 2.71 3.49 6.82
N PRO A 43 3.92 4.02 6.62
CA PRO A 43 4.12 4.97 5.55
C PRO A 43 4.05 4.28 4.18
N ALA A 44 3.58 5.02 3.20
CA ALA A 44 3.52 4.58 1.83
C ALA A 44 4.30 5.55 0.95
N LEU A 45 4.96 5.02 -0.06
CA LEU A 45 5.69 5.83 -1.02
C LEU A 45 4.81 6.03 -2.25
N ALA A 46 4.51 7.30 -2.55
CA ALA A 46 3.66 7.60 -3.70
C ALA A 46 4.37 7.28 -5.00
N ASP A 47 3.64 6.70 -5.95
CA ASP A 47 4.12 6.52 -7.31
C ASP A 47 4.05 7.87 -8.00
N LEU A 48 5.18 8.39 -8.43
CA LEU A 48 5.26 9.72 -9.02
C LEU A 48 4.58 9.80 -10.38
N ASN A 49 4.36 8.66 -11.02
CA ASN A 49 3.80 8.62 -12.36
C ASN A 49 2.32 8.28 -12.38
N ARG A 50 1.78 7.81 -11.27
CA ARG A 50 0.38 7.34 -11.21
C ARG A 50 -0.27 7.82 -9.93
N ARG A 51 -1.30 8.64 -10.09
CA ARG A 51 -2.01 9.21 -8.96
C ARG A 51 -2.73 8.15 -8.14
N ASN A 52 -2.60 8.23 -6.82
CA ASN A 52 -3.26 7.32 -5.87
C ASN A 52 -2.73 5.89 -5.94
N PHE A 53 -1.53 5.71 -6.47
CA PHE A 53 -0.82 4.44 -6.39
C PHE A 53 0.36 4.59 -5.45
N TYR A 54 0.60 3.58 -4.63
CA TYR A 54 1.61 3.64 -3.58
C TYR A 54 2.32 2.31 -3.44
N ASP A 55 3.57 2.37 -2.99
CA ASP A 55 4.32 1.20 -2.55
C ASP A 55 4.29 1.16 -1.02
N VAL A 56 3.89 0.04 -0.46
CA VAL A 56 3.82 -0.15 0.98
C VAL A 56 4.73 -1.32 1.35
N GLU A 57 5.61 -1.08 2.31
CA GLU A 57 6.48 -2.14 2.80
C GLU A 57 5.71 -3.05 3.74
N LEU A 58 5.72 -4.35 3.44
CA LEU A 58 5.13 -5.38 4.29
C LEU A 58 6.22 -6.31 4.78
N PRO A 59 5.95 -7.08 5.85
CA PRO A 59 6.91 -8.09 6.27
C PRO A 59 7.22 -9.02 5.10
N GLY A 60 8.45 -9.05 4.65
CA GLY A 60 8.89 -9.94 3.58
C GLY A 60 8.76 -9.38 2.17
N GLY A 61 8.29 -8.16 1.98
CA GLY A 61 8.22 -7.64 0.62
C GLY A 61 7.54 -6.30 0.50
N TRP A 62 7.15 -5.98 -0.72
CA TRP A 62 6.52 -4.70 -1.07
C TRP A 62 5.19 -4.96 -1.75
N ALA A 63 4.18 -4.22 -1.33
CA ALA A 63 2.86 -4.26 -1.96
C ALA A 63 2.67 -2.99 -2.78
N TYR A 64 2.19 -3.15 -4.01
CA TYR A 64 1.81 -2.02 -4.86
C TYR A 64 0.30 -1.91 -4.81
N ILE A 65 -0.20 -0.76 -4.39
CA ILE A 65 -1.63 -0.58 -4.11
C ILE A 65 -2.19 0.61 -4.88
N HIS A 66 -3.48 0.55 -5.13
CA HIS A 66 -4.26 1.66 -5.69
C HIS A 66 -5.36 2.02 -4.71
N VAL A 67 -5.38 3.26 -4.26
CA VAL A 67 -6.38 3.75 -3.30
C VAL A 67 -7.52 4.42 -4.07
N ARG A 68 -8.72 3.92 -3.87
CA ARG A 68 -9.92 4.51 -4.46
C ARG A 68 -10.77 5.11 -3.35
N ASP A 69 -10.65 6.42 -3.15
CA ASP A 69 -11.40 7.12 -2.12
C ASP A 69 -12.90 7.12 -2.39
N ASP A 70 -13.27 7.17 -3.65
CA ASP A 70 -14.67 7.18 -4.07
C ASP A 70 -15.38 5.87 -3.72
N LYS A 71 -14.61 4.79 -3.59
CA LYS A 71 -15.15 3.47 -3.20
C LYS A 71 -14.71 3.05 -1.80
N GLN A 72 -13.92 3.88 -1.15
CA GLN A 72 -13.31 3.55 0.14
C GLN A 72 -12.70 2.16 0.12
N THR A 73 -11.91 1.90 -0.91
CA THR A 73 -11.30 0.60 -1.13
C THR A 73 -9.85 0.76 -1.55
N VAL A 74 -9.00 -0.09 -1.00
CA VAL A 74 -7.59 -0.20 -1.39
C VAL A 74 -7.43 -1.49 -2.18
N TYR A 75 -6.95 -1.37 -3.41
CA TYR A 75 -6.72 -2.53 -4.27
C TYR A 75 -5.27 -2.94 -4.23
N LEU A 76 -5.02 -4.20 -3.91
CA LEU A 76 -3.68 -4.77 -4.00
C LEU A 76 -3.43 -5.19 -5.44
N ILE A 77 -2.52 -4.48 -6.10
CA ILE A 77 -2.25 -4.65 -7.53
C ILE A 77 -1.15 -5.69 -7.76
N ALA A 78 -0.10 -5.64 -6.95
CA ALA A 78 1.04 -6.51 -7.10
C ALA A 78 1.77 -6.66 -5.77
N TYR A 79 2.52 -7.72 -5.64
CA TYR A 79 3.36 -7.95 -4.47
C TYR A 79 4.69 -8.49 -4.93
N GLN A 80 5.75 -7.96 -4.36
CA GLN A 80 7.11 -8.39 -4.69
C GLN A 80 7.84 -8.77 -3.41
N HIS A 81 8.37 -9.98 -3.37
CA HIS A 81 9.20 -10.43 -2.26
C HIS A 81 10.50 -9.64 -2.21
N ALA A 82 10.90 -9.36 -1.00
CA ALA A 82 12.18 -8.68 -0.78
C ALA A 82 13.36 -9.61 -1.11
#